data_c9fb5dbc0ded9fc989415d7f7444dbbb
#
_entry.id   c9fb5dbc0ded9fc989415d7f7444dbbb
#
_cell.length_a   1.000
_cell.length_b   1.000
_cell.length_c   1.000
_cell.angle_alpha   90.00
_cell.angle_beta   90.00
_cell.angle_gamma   90.00
#
_symmetry.space_group_name_H-M   'P 1'
#
loop_
_entity.id
_entity.type
_entity.pdbx_description
1 polymer ?
#
loop_
_entity_poly.entity_id
_entity_poly.type
_entity_poly.pdbx_seq_one_letter_code
_entity_poly.pdbx_strand_id
1 'polypeptide(L)'
;MKSFKLTKEEATMLVQKYATPLEVISLEHIEENYNLLCKHIPRLKVFYAIKANSAKCILEKLIKLGSNFDVASAGEIRLLSKMGVSGEKMIYANPVKTIEGLIEASKVGIKRFTFDSENEIDKIKKYVPDAEVL
;
A
#
# COMPACT_ATOMS: atom_id res chain seq x y z
N MET A 1 -7.07 -12.91 -15.91
CA MET A 1 -5.97 -13.11 -14.95
C MET A 1 -5.91 -14.59 -14.58
N LYS A 2 -4.73 -15.24 -14.66
CA LYS A 2 -4.55 -16.59 -14.14
C LYS A 2 -4.58 -16.52 -12.60
N SER A 3 -5.30 -17.40 -11.94
CA SER A 3 -5.26 -17.50 -10.48
C SER A 3 -4.03 -18.31 -10.06
N PHE A 4 -3.31 -17.85 -9.04
CA PHE A 4 -2.28 -18.65 -8.38
C PHE A 4 -2.94 -19.85 -7.69
N LYS A 5 -2.45 -21.05 -7.96
CA LYS A 5 -2.93 -22.29 -7.34
C LYS A 5 -1.75 -23.20 -7.06
N LEU A 6 -1.73 -23.79 -5.90
CA LEU A 6 -0.82 -24.87 -5.54
C LEU A 6 -1.38 -26.21 -6.07
N THR A 7 -0.51 -27.10 -6.50
CA THR A 7 -0.85 -28.50 -6.68
C THR A 7 -1.08 -29.16 -5.32
N LYS A 8 -1.72 -30.34 -5.32
CA LYS A 8 -1.94 -31.11 -4.09
C LYS A 8 -0.61 -31.51 -3.43
N GLU A 9 0.35 -31.89 -4.25
CA GLU A 9 1.70 -32.32 -3.82
C GLU A 9 2.44 -31.15 -3.16
N GLU A 10 2.45 -29.95 -3.79
CA GLU A 10 3.06 -28.73 -3.23
C GLU A 10 2.40 -28.33 -1.90
N ALA A 11 1.07 -28.34 -1.85
CA ALA A 11 0.33 -28.03 -0.62
C ALA A 11 0.67 -29.02 0.50
N THR A 12 0.76 -30.31 0.19
CA THR A 12 1.11 -31.35 1.15
C THR A 12 2.53 -31.15 1.70
N MET A 13 3.50 -30.90 0.82
CA MET A 13 4.89 -30.63 1.24
C MET A 13 4.99 -29.39 2.14
N LEU A 14 4.29 -28.30 1.79
CA LEU A 14 4.29 -27.07 2.56
C LEU A 14 3.69 -27.29 3.96
N VAL A 15 2.55 -28.00 4.06
CA VAL A 15 1.91 -28.31 5.33
C VAL A 15 2.80 -29.22 6.21
N GLN A 16 3.44 -30.23 5.62
CA GLN A 16 4.39 -31.09 6.34
C GLN A 16 5.58 -30.31 6.90
N LYS A 17 6.06 -29.31 6.14
CA LYS A 17 7.24 -28.50 6.52
C LYS A 17 6.95 -27.39 7.51
N TYR A 18 5.78 -26.72 7.38
CA TYR A 18 5.49 -25.48 8.09
C TYR A 18 4.26 -25.55 8.99
N ALA A 19 3.51 -26.67 8.97
CA ALA A 19 2.24 -26.88 9.64
C ALA A 19 1.11 -25.95 9.11
N THR A 20 -0.03 -25.95 9.81
CA THR A 20 -1.19 -25.08 9.53
C THR A 20 -1.56 -24.28 10.76
N PRO A 21 -2.16 -23.07 10.63
CA PRO A 21 -2.52 -22.38 9.36
C PRO A 21 -1.30 -21.85 8.62
N LEU A 22 -1.34 -21.84 7.29
CA LEU A 22 -0.25 -21.39 6.41
C LEU A 22 -0.79 -20.45 5.31
N GLU A 23 -0.22 -19.25 5.22
CA GLU A 23 -0.45 -18.33 4.10
C GLU A 23 0.69 -18.50 3.08
N VAL A 24 0.35 -18.68 1.82
CA VAL A 24 1.32 -18.81 0.72
C VAL A 24 1.17 -17.64 -0.24
N ILE A 25 2.26 -16.89 -0.43
CA ILE A 25 2.30 -15.70 -1.27
C ILE A 25 3.20 -15.97 -2.47
N SER A 26 2.66 -15.83 -3.70
CA SER A 26 3.46 -15.87 -4.92
C SER A 26 3.88 -14.46 -5.31
N LEU A 27 5.16 -14.16 -5.17
CA LEU A 27 5.74 -12.88 -5.56
C LEU A 27 5.79 -12.71 -7.08
N GLU A 28 5.94 -13.82 -7.83
CA GLU A 28 5.88 -13.84 -9.28
C GLU A 28 4.48 -13.43 -9.77
N HIS A 29 3.44 -13.96 -9.14
CA HIS A 29 2.07 -13.64 -9.52
C HIS A 29 1.69 -12.19 -9.21
N ILE A 30 2.23 -11.61 -8.12
CA ILE A 30 2.10 -10.18 -7.83
C ILE A 30 2.73 -9.35 -8.95
N GLU A 31 3.94 -9.71 -9.40
CA GLU A 31 4.63 -9.03 -10.49
C GLU A 31 3.87 -9.13 -11.81
N GLU A 32 3.40 -10.34 -12.18
CA GLU A 32 2.61 -10.55 -13.38
C GLU A 32 1.35 -9.68 -13.39
N ASN A 33 0.62 -9.61 -12.27
CA ASN A 33 -0.60 -8.80 -12.15
C ASN A 33 -0.30 -7.30 -12.22
N TYR A 34 0.75 -6.83 -11.55
CA TYR A 34 1.18 -5.44 -11.60
C TYR A 34 1.54 -5.04 -13.04
N ASN A 35 2.37 -5.84 -13.71
CA ASN A 35 2.79 -5.59 -15.07
C ASN A 35 1.63 -5.65 -16.07
N LEU A 36 0.65 -6.55 -15.84
CA LEU A 36 -0.55 -6.65 -16.66
C LEU A 36 -1.38 -5.36 -16.57
N LEU A 37 -1.59 -4.81 -15.36
CA LEU A 37 -2.28 -3.53 -15.16
C LEU A 37 -1.57 -2.39 -15.91
N CYS A 38 -0.26 -2.25 -15.71
CA CYS A 38 0.53 -1.20 -16.34
C CYS A 38 0.55 -1.32 -17.87
N LYS A 39 0.57 -2.54 -18.42
CA LYS A 39 0.54 -2.81 -19.86
C LYS A 39 -0.78 -2.42 -20.50
N HIS A 40 -1.91 -2.75 -19.85
CA HIS A 40 -3.24 -2.49 -20.44
C HIS A 40 -3.74 -1.08 -20.18
N ILE A 41 -3.21 -0.39 -19.18
CA ILE A 41 -3.57 0.98 -18.84
C ILE A 41 -2.29 1.82 -18.69
N PRO A 42 -1.64 2.24 -19.79
CA PRO A 42 -0.30 2.85 -19.76
C PRO A 42 -0.19 4.15 -18.93
N ARG A 43 -1.32 4.85 -18.69
CA ARG A 43 -1.37 6.07 -17.88
C ARG A 43 -1.75 5.82 -16.41
N LEU A 44 -1.96 4.56 -16.02
CA LEU A 44 -2.34 4.21 -14.67
C LEU A 44 -1.17 4.42 -13.70
N LYS A 45 -1.44 5.12 -12.62
CA LYS A 45 -0.59 5.11 -11.42
C LYS A 45 -1.21 4.15 -10.41
N VAL A 46 -0.54 3.05 -10.15
CA VAL A 46 -1.00 2.06 -9.16
C VAL A 46 -0.67 2.56 -7.77
N PHE A 47 -1.66 2.61 -6.90
CA PHE A 47 -1.51 2.84 -5.46
C PHE A 47 -1.97 1.59 -4.73
N TYR A 48 -1.03 0.83 -4.21
CA TYR A 48 -1.34 -0.39 -3.47
C TYR A 48 -1.86 -0.05 -2.06
N ALA A 49 -3.05 -0.51 -1.74
CA ALA A 49 -3.64 -0.32 -0.40
C ALA A 49 -2.99 -1.29 0.61
N ILE A 50 -2.19 -0.74 1.53
CA ILE A 50 -1.43 -1.54 2.51
C ILE A 50 -2.34 -2.38 3.40
N LYS A 51 -3.51 -1.87 3.74
CA LYS A 51 -4.52 -2.59 4.52
C LYS A 51 -4.96 -3.93 3.93
N ALA A 52 -4.74 -4.15 2.61
CA ALA A 52 -5.06 -5.42 1.96
C ALA A 52 -4.12 -6.54 2.43
N ASN A 53 -2.81 -6.29 2.46
CA ASN A 53 -1.81 -7.16 3.07
C ASN A 53 -0.49 -6.38 3.23
N SER A 54 -0.05 -6.18 4.46
CA SER A 54 1.16 -5.43 4.80
C SER A 54 2.41 -6.32 4.93
N ALA A 55 2.37 -7.58 4.47
CA ALA A 55 3.51 -8.48 4.56
C ALA A 55 4.75 -7.86 3.87
N LYS A 56 5.87 -7.88 4.58
CA LYS A 56 7.11 -7.22 4.15
C LYS A 56 7.55 -7.63 2.75
N CYS A 57 7.46 -8.93 2.42
CA CYS A 57 7.83 -9.45 1.11
C CYS A 57 6.98 -8.88 -0.04
N ILE A 58 5.67 -8.63 0.20
CA ILE A 58 4.77 -7.99 -0.76
C ILE A 58 5.19 -6.54 -0.98
N LEU A 59 5.39 -5.79 0.11
CA LEU A 59 5.77 -4.37 0.03
C LEU A 59 7.13 -4.21 -0.65
N GLU A 60 8.12 -5.01 -0.31
CA GLU A 60 9.44 -5.01 -0.97
C GLU A 60 9.34 -5.30 -2.48
N LYS A 61 8.49 -6.27 -2.86
CA LYS A 61 8.24 -6.59 -4.28
C LYS A 61 7.61 -5.41 -5.01
N LEU A 62 6.56 -4.80 -4.44
CA LEU A 62 5.87 -3.64 -5.02
C LEU A 62 6.75 -2.39 -5.09
N ILE A 63 7.60 -2.15 -4.09
CA ILE A 63 8.60 -1.06 -4.12
C ILE A 63 9.56 -1.25 -5.31
N LYS A 64 10.08 -2.47 -5.50
CA LYS A 64 10.97 -2.79 -6.64
C LYS A 64 10.29 -2.61 -8.00
N LEU A 65 8.98 -2.87 -8.08
CA LEU A 65 8.17 -2.65 -9.29
C LEU A 65 7.82 -1.17 -9.51
N GLY A 66 8.15 -0.28 -8.57
CA GLY A 66 7.88 1.16 -8.69
C GLY A 66 6.44 1.57 -8.34
N SER A 67 5.68 0.72 -7.65
CA SER A 67 4.33 1.04 -7.17
C SER A 67 4.31 2.26 -6.27
N ASN A 68 3.15 2.93 -6.20
CA ASN A 68 2.82 3.86 -5.13
C ASN A 68 1.95 3.14 -4.10
N PHE A 69 1.64 3.81 -2.99
CA PHE A 69 0.97 3.19 -1.85
C PHE A 69 -0.17 4.06 -1.34
N ASP A 70 -1.29 3.41 -1.04
CA ASP A 70 -2.43 3.98 -0.32
C ASP A 70 -2.27 3.62 1.16
N VAL A 71 -2.15 4.65 2.00
CA VAL A 71 -2.02 4.54 3.46
C VAL A 71 -3.27 5.03 4.16
N ALA A 72 -3.62 4.38 5.27
CA ALA A 72 -4.80 4.69 6.06
C ALA A 72 -4.48 5.04 7.54
N SER A 73 -3.21 4.99 7.94
CA SER A 73 -2.81 5.21 9.34
C SER A 73 -1.37 5.71 9.48
N ALA A 74 -1.06 6.34 10.63
CA ALA A 74 0.30 6.72 11.01
C ALA A 74 1.26 5.52 11.02
N GLY A 75 0.77 4.34 11.44
CA GLY A 75 1.56 3.11 11.46
C GLY A 75 2.02 2.67 10.08
N GLU A 76 1.12 2.73 9.09
CA GLU A 76 1.44 2.40 7.69
C GLU A 76 2.41 3.41 7.07
N ILE A 77 2.25 4.70 7.36
CA ILE A 77 3.18 5.75 6.93
C ILE A 77 4.58 5.46 7.47
N ARG A 78 4.70 5.19 8.77
CA ARG A 78 5.99 4.86 9.41
C ARG A 78 6.61 3.58 8.85
N LEU A 79 5.79 2.56 8.56
CA LEU A 79 6.25 1.31 7.96
C LEU A 79 6.91 1.57 6.60
N LEU A 80 6.21 2.24 5.69
CA LEU A 80 6.74 2.54 4.35
C LEU A 80 7.96 3.47 4.40
N SER A 81 7.92 4.49 5.26
CA SER A 81 9.07 5.40 5.44
C SER A 81 10.33 4.66 5.89
N LYS A 82 10.21 3.70 6.83
CA LYS A 82 11.31 2.81 7.24
C LYS A 82 11.81 1.91 6.11
N MET A 83 10.96 1.62 5.13
CA MET A 83 11.33 0.86 3.93
C MET A 83 11.91 1.75 2.80
N GLY A 84 12.10 3.05 3.05
CA GLY A 84 12.68 4.01 2.11
C GLY A 84 11.70 4.58 1.08
N VAL A 85 10.39 4.41 1.27
CA VAL A 85 9.38 5.00 0.38
C VAL A 85 9.18 6.47 0.74
N SER A 86 9.30 7.37 -0.24
CA SER A 86 9.06 8.81 -0.06
C SER A 86 7.56 9.14 0.01
N GLY A 87 7.20 10.25 0.66
CA GLY A 87 5.81 10.73 0.73
C GLY A 87 5.17 10.99 -0.63
N GLU A 88 5.96 11.36 -1.65
CA GLU A 88 5.46 11.53 -3.02
C GLU A 88 4.88 10.25 -3.64
N LYS A 89 5.34 9.09 -3.15
CA LYS A 89 4.84 7.76 -3.54
C LYS A 89 3.63 7.32 -2.73
N MET A 90 3.12 8.17 -1.83
CA MET A 90 2.00 7.83 -0.95
C MET A 90 0.79 8.73 -1.23
N ILE A 91 -0.41 8.18 -1.01
CA ILE A 91 -1.67 8.89 -0.86
C ILE A 91 -2.29 8.49 0.47
N TYR A 92 -2.83 9.45 1.22
CA TYR A 92 -3.56 9.15 2.45
C TYR A 92 -5.05 9.11 2.14
N ALA A 93 -5.53 7.93 1.71
CA ALA A 93 -6.88 7.74 1.19
C ALA A 93 -7.93 7.32 2.23
N ASN A 94 -7.63 7.41 3.52
CA ASN A 94 -8.64 7.29 4.57
C ASN A 94 -9.38 8.64 4.71
N PRO A 95 -10.70 8.74 4.44
CA PRO A 95 -11.43 10.00 4.52
C PRO A 95 -11.35 10.70 5.89
N VAL A 96 -11.34 9.93 6.98
CA VAL A 96 -11.19 10.47 8.35
C VAL A 96 -9.80 10.13 8.88
N LYS A 97 -8.96 11.15 9.10
CA LYS A 97 -7.58 10.99 9.55
C LYS A 97 -7.41 11.40 11.00
N THR A 98 -6.55 10.68 11.73
CA THR A 98 -6.11 11.12 13.05
C THR A 98 -5.12 12.28 12.93
N ILE A 99 -5.04 13.13 13.98
CA ILE A 99 -4.04 14.20 14.03
C ILE A 99 -2.63 13.61 13.95
N GLU A 100 -2.36 12.51 14.65
CA GLU A 100 -1.08 11.79 14.58
C GLU A 100 -0.75 11.39 13.13
N GLY A 101 -1.74 10.86 12.39
CA GLY A 101 -1.57 10.48 10.99
C GLY A 101 -1.21 11.66 10.10
N LEU A 102 -1.84 12.82 10.30
CA LEU A 102 -1.52 14.04 9.55
C LEU A 102 -0.12 14.58 9.88
N ILE A 103 0.28 14.53 11.15
CA ILE A 103 1.64 14.93 11.57
C ILE A 103 2.69 14.01 10.92
N GLU A 104 2.48 12.69 10.95
CA GLU A 104 3.39 11.75 10.28
C GLU A 104 3.41 11.96 8.76
N ALA A 105 2.25 12.19 8.14
CA ALA A 105 2.15 12.47 6.70
C ALA A 105 2.94 13.73 6.32
N SER A 106 2.79 14.81 7.09
CA SER A 106 3.54 16.06 6.90
C SER A 106 5.06 15.84 7.00
N LYS A 107 5.52 15.11 8.03
CA LYS A 107 6.94 14.82 8.24
C LYS A 107 7.60 14.10 7.06
N VAL A 108 6.89 13.15 6.43
CA VAL A 108 7.43 12.37 5.31
C VAL A 108 7.11 12.98 3.94
N GLY A 109 6.37 14.09 3.89
CA GLY A 109 6.06 14.83 2.67
C GLY A 109 4.93 14.24 1.84
N ILE A 110 3.92 13.61 2.46
CA ILE A 110 2.70 13.20 1.75
C ILE A 110 1.91 14.46 1.40
N LYS A 111 1.50 14.57 0.12
CA LYS A 111 0.75 15.71 -0.40
C LYS A 111 -0.71 15.38 -0.73
N ARG A 112 -1.04 14.13 -1.02
CA ARG A 112 -2.36 13.72 -1.53
C ARG A 112 -3.21 13.12 -0.44
N PHE A 113 -4.42 13.70 -0.28
CA PHE A 113 -5.36 13.32 0.77
C PHE A 113 -6.78 13.23 0.21
N THR A 114 -7.53 12.21 0.64
CA THR A 114 -8.98 12.17 0.42
C THR A 114 -9.70 12.81 1.61
N PHE A 115 -10.91 13.30 1.40
CA PHE A 115 -11.75 13.86 2.44
C PHE A 115 -13.24 13.56 2.16
N ASP A 116 -14.11 13.72 3.17
CA ASP A 116 -15.55 13.54 3.08
C ASP A 116 -16.35 14.67 3.78
N SER A 117 -15.67 15.62 4.43
CA SER A 117 -16.31 16.71 5.18
C SER A 117 -15.43 17.96 5.23
N GLU A 118 -16.08 19.12 5.43
CA GLU A 118 -15.40 20.41 5.60
C GLU A 118 -14.46 20.40 6.83
N ASN A 119 -14.90 19.79 7.92
CA ASN A 119 -14.07 19.66 9.13
C ASN A 119 -12.78 18.90 8.85
N GLU A 120 -12.81 17.90 7.94
CA GLU A 120 -11.64 17.15 7.56
C GLU A 120 -10.68 18.00 6.71
N ILE A 121 -11.22 18.84 5.81
CA ILE A 121 -10.42 19.80 5.02
C ILE A 121 -9.70 20.78 5.93
N ASP A 122 -10.40 21.39 6.91
CA ASP A 122 -9.81 22.33 7.85
C ASP A 122 -8.70 21.69 8.68
N LYS A 123 -8.92 20.43 9.08
CA LYS A 123 -7.92 19.65 9.80
C LYS A 123 -6.69 19.35 8.92
N ILE A 124 -6.88 18.93 7.66
CA ILE A 124 -5.78 18.70 6.71
C ILE A 124 -5.00 20.00 6.51
N LYS A 125 -5.67 21.11 6.21
CA LYS A 125 -5.06 22.42 5.99
C LYS A 125 -4.21 22.88 7.19
N LYS A 126 -4.68 22.60 8.41
CA LYS A 126 -3.97 22.96 9.64
C LYS A 126 -2.64 22.22 9.80
N TYR A 127 -2.57 20.94 9.45
CA TYR A 127 -1.39 20.09 9.68
C TYR A 127 -0.53 19.86 8.42
N VAL A 128 -1.11 20.05 7.23
CA VAL A 128 -0.44 19.91 5.93
C VAL A 128 -0.91 21.05 5.02
N PRO A 129 -0.40 22.28 5.19
CA PRO A 129 -0.92 23.48 4.50
C PRO A 129 -0.83 23.42 2.97
N ASP A 130 0.09 22.62 2.42
CA ASP A 130 0.34 22.43 1.00
C ASP A 130 -0.24 21.10 0.45
N ALA A 131 -1.27 20.56 1.13
CA ALA A 131 -1.95 19.35 0.72
C ALA A 131 -2.75 19.55 -0.58
N GLU A 132 -2.72 18.52 -1.43
CA GLU A 132 -3.63 18.31 -2.55
C GLU A 132 -4.79 17.43 -2.04
N VAL A 133 -6.03 17.92 -2.14
CA VAL A 133 -7.20 17.17 -1.68
C VAL A 133 -8.00 16.63 -2.88
N LEU A 134 -8.54 15.40 -2.72
CA LEU A 134 -9.25 14.64 -3.75
C LEU A 134 -10.62 14.22 -3.25
#